data_1837d2500079486a151347d6ea6c05ec
#
_entry.id   1837d2500079486a151347d6ea6c05ec
#
_cell.length_a   1.000
_cell.length_b   1.000
_cell.length_c   1.000
_cell.angle_alpha   90.00
_cell.angle_beta   90.00
_cell.angle_gamma   90.00
#
_symmetry.space_group_name_H-M   'P 1'
#
loop_
_entity.id
_entity.type
_entity.pdbx_description
1 polymer ?
#
loop_
_entity_poly.entity_id
_entity_poly.type
_entity_poly.pdbx_seq_one_letter_code
_entity_poly.pdbx_strand_id
1 'polypeptide(L)'
;ALECDARTARALTYWCRTLEMDGIGEKLIEALLDSGLVSTIADLYSLSHIQITSLERMGDKSAYNVLDELAKTRTLNLAKFLHALGIERIGPEVATTISQHFTSVKKLLLWVDEGEIEELTTIDGIGEKVATIFRDGISRRRDLINELSEIITITDEAESATGIFDGKTFCI
;
A
#
# COMPACT_ATOMS: atom_id res chain seq x y z
N ALA A 1 4.76 -3.81 -23.16
CA ALA A 1 3.86 -2.67 -22.93
C ALA A 1 2.51 -3.14 -22.42
N LEU A 2 1.83 -4.03 -23.15
CA LEU A 2 0.52 -4.54 -22.72
C LEU A 2 0.60 -5.32 -21.41
N GLU A 3 1.65 -6.11 -21.23
CA GLU A 3 1.86 -6.84 -19.99
C GLU A 3 2.10 -5.90 -18.80
N CYS A 4 2.88 -4.84 -19.04
CA CYS A 4 3.15 -3.86 -18.00
C CYS A 4 1.88 -3.12 -17.61
N ASP A 5 1.06 -2.75 -18.58
CA ASP A 5 -0.20 -2.04 -18.34
C ASP A 5 -1.17 -2.92 -17.54
N ALA A 6 -1.30 -4.20 -17.93
CA ALA A 6 -2.17 -5.13 -17.23
C ALA A 6 -1.68 -5.38 -15.80
N ARG A 7 -0.38 -5.50 -15.61
CA ARG A 7 0.21 -5.71 -14.29
C ARG A 7 -0.01 -4.48 -13.41
N THR A 8 0.18 -3.30 -13.98
CA THR A 8 -0.04 -2.04 -13.27
C THR A 8 -1.50 -1.89 -12.89
N ALA A 9 -2.41 -2.20 -13.81
CA ALA A 9 -3.84 -2.14 -13.54
C ALA A 9 -4.23 -3.06 -12.38
N ARG A 10 -3.70 -4.27 -12.36
CA ARG A 10 -3.96 -5.22 -11.28
C ARG A 10 -3.42 -4.72 -9.93
N ALA A 11 -2.22 -4.14 -9.95
CA ALA A 11 -1.62 -3.60 -8.73
C ALA A 11 -2.44 -2.45 -8.16
N LEU A 12 -2.89 -1.54 -9.02
CA LEU A 12 -3.73 -0.42 -8.62
C LEU A 12 -5.08 -0.90 -8.09
N THR A 13 -5.69 -1.84 -8.79
CA THR A 13 -6.97 -2.40 -8.37
C THR A 13 -6.85 -3.10 -7.01
N TYR A 14 -5.78 -3.86 -6.84
CA TYR A 14 -5.55 -4.56 -5.58
C TYR A 14 -5.36 -3.58 -4.42
N TRP A 15 -4.56 -2.54 -4.64
CA TRP A 15 -4.33 -1.49 -3.65
C TRP A 15 -5.65 -0.85 -3.21
N CYS A 16 -6.44 -0.40 -4.18
CA CYS A 16 -7.70 0.27 -3.88
C CYS A 16 -8.71 -0.65 -3.21
N ARG A 17 -8.77 -1.91 -3.65
CA ARG A 17 -9.68 -2.88 -3.07
C ARG A 17 -9.28 -3.22 -1.64
N THR A 18 -8.01 -3.46 -1.40
CA THR A 18 -7.50 -3.80 -0.07
C THR A 18 -7.74 -2.68 0.93
N LEU A 19 -7.62 -1.44 0.48
CA LEU A 19 -7.85 -0.28 1.33
C LEU A 19 -9.32 0.17 1.33
N GLU A 20 -10.19 -0.60 0.68
CA GLU A 20 -11.63 -0.37 0.67
C GLU A 20 -12.02 1.02 0.18
N MET A 21 -11.36 1.46 -0.89
CA MET A 21 -11.66 2.76 -1.49
C MET A 21 -12.92 2.67 -2.36
N ASP A 22 -14.00 3.24 -1.88
CA ASP A 22 -15.26 3.28 -2.62
C ASP A 22 -15.18 4.23 -3.81
N GLY A 23 -15.73 3.81 -4.94
CA GLY A 23 -15.78 4.66 -6.12
C GLY A 23 -14.53 4.61 -6.99
N ILE A 24 -13.52 3.87 -6.60
CA ILE A 24 -12.32 3.69 -7.40
C ILE A 24 -12.26 2.23 -7.82
N GLY A 25 -12.90 1.93 -8.94
CA GLY A 25 -12.96 0.58 -9.48
C GLY A 25 -12.12 0.41 -10.72
N GLU A 26 -12.21 -0.77 -11.33
CA GLU A 26 -11.42 -1.12 -12.51
C GLU A 26 -11.57 -0.12 -13.67
N LYS A 27 -12.80 0.32 -13.92
CA LYS A 27 -13.05 1.24 -15.04
C LYS A 27 -12.36 2.58 -14.85
N LEU A 28 -12.41 3.13 -13.64
CA LEU A 28 -11.74 4.38 -13.35
C LEU A 28 -10.21 4.20 -13.45
N ILE A 29 -9.71 3.09 -12.93
CA ILE A 29 -8.28 2.81 -12.99
C ILE A 29 -7.83 2.69 -14.44
N GLU A 30 -8.59 2.00 -15.29
CA GLU A 30 -8.28 1.90 -16.70
C GLU A 30 -8.26 3.27 -17.37
N ALA A 31 -9.25 4.11 -17.06
CA ALA A 31 -9.32 5.46 -17.63
C ALA A 31 -8.12 6.31 -17.19
N LEU A 32 -7.71 6.19 -15.93
CA LEU A 32 -6.56 6.92 -15.41
C LEU A 32 -5.26 6.48 -16.09
N LEU A 33 -5.12 5.18 -16.31
CA LEU A 33 -3.93 4.64 -16.99
C LEU A 33 -3.92 5.02 -18.46
N ASP A 34 -5.06 4.89 -19.14
CA ASP A 34 -5.17 5.19 -20.56
C ASP A 34 -4.93 6.67 -20.87
N SER A 35 -5.35 7.54 -19.96
CA SER A 35 -5.17 8.99 -20.11
C SER A 35 -3.74 9.44 -19.79
N GLY A 36 -2.94 8.58 -19.18
CA GLY A 36 -1.60 8.92 -18.77
C GLY A 36 -1.52 9.70 -17.46
N LEU A 37 -2.65 9.91 -16.80
CA LEU A 37 -2.68 10.63 -15.52
C LEU A 37 -2.02 9.86 -14.40
N VAL A 38 -2.07 8.53 -14.47
CA VAL A 38 -1.54 7.64 -13.45
C VAL A 38 -0.71 6.55 -14.12
N SER A 39 0.44 6.26 -13.58
CA SER A 39 1.26 5.12 -14.02
C SER A 39 1.72 4.27 -12.85
N THR A 40 1.64 4.78 -11.62
CA THR A 40 1.98 4.01 -10.42
C THR A 40 0.94 4.27 -9.32
N ILE A 41 0.98 3.46 -8.27
CA ILE A 41 0.11 3.68 -7.10
C ILE A 41 0.34 5.07 -6.51
N ALA A 42 1.59 5.53 -6.46
CA ALA A 42 1.92 6.85 -5.92
C ALA A 42 1.23 7.97 -6.70
N ASP A 43 1.07 7.82 -8.00
CA ASP A 43 0.44 8.83 -8.83
C ASP A 43 -1.03 9.07 -8.47
N LEU A 44 -1.70 8.08 -7.89
CA LEU A 44 -3.08 8.25 -7.43
C LEU A 44 -3.20 9.42 -6.46
N TYR A 45 -2.22 9.57 -5.59
CA TYR A 45 -2.25 10.59 -4.54
C TYR A 45 -1.88 11.98 -5.05
N SER A 46 -1.46 12.08 -6.29
CA SER A 46 -1.13 13.35 -6.94
C SER A 46 -2.25 13.88 -7.83
N LEU A 47 -3.35 13.13 -7.93
CA LEU A 47 -4.48 13.54 -8.77
C LEU A 47 -5.14 14.80 -8.24
N SER A 48 -5.54 15.69 -9.16
CA SER A 48 -6.30 16.89 -8.85
C SER A 48 -7.74 16.73 -9.31
N HIS A 49 -8.61 17.56 -8.78
CA HIS A 49 -10.02 17.60 -9.16
C HIS A 49 -10.18 17.79 -10.68
N ILE A 50 -9.43 18.74 -11.24
CA ILE A 50 -9.50 19.05 -12.68
C ILE A 50 -9.09 17.84 -13.51
N GLN A 51 -8.04 17.14 -13.09
CA GLN A 51 -7.59 15.96 -13.83
C GLN A 51 -8.65 14.87 -13.85
N ILE A 52 -9.29 14.64 -12.71
CA ILE A 52 -10.32 13.61 -12.61
C ILE A 52 -11.55 13.99 -13.44
N THR A 53 -11.99 15.24 -13.36
CA THR A 53 -13.17 15.68 -14.10
C THR A 53 -12.93 15.75 -15.61
N SER A 54 -11.66 15.73 -16.02
CA SER A 54 -11.33 15.68 -17.44
C SER A 54 -11.63 14.31 -18.05
N LEU A 55 -11.79 13.31 -17.23
CA LEU A 55 -12.12 11.95 -17.67
C LEU A 55 -13.59 11.85 -18.04
N GLU A 56 -13.86 11.04 -19.06
CA GLU A 56 -15.22 10.79 -19.51
C GLU A 56 -16.07 10.22 -18.39
N ARG A 57 -17.29 10.75 -18.22
CA ARG A 57 -18.28 10.31 -17.23
C ARG A 57 -17.91 10.64 -15.77
N MET A 58 -16.89 11.45 -15.57
CA MET A 58 -16.52 11.87 -14.22
C MET A 58 -16.95 13.31 -14.00
N GLY A 59 -17.90 13.51 -13.11
CA GLY A 59 -18.35 14.84 -12.72
C GLY A 59 -17.71 15.30 -11.41
N ASP A 60 -18.10 16.47 -10.95
CA ASP A 60 -17.57 17.06 -9.73
C ASP A 60 -17.75 16.14 -8.51
N LYS A 61 -18.95 15.59 -8.37
CA LYS A 61 -19.25 14.74 -7.21
C LYS A 61 -18.35 13.50 -7.18
N SER A 62 -18.21 12.87 -8.34
CA SER A 62 -17.35 11.68 -8.45
C SER A 62 -15.90 12.03 -8.16
N ALA A 63 -15.44 13.18 -8.65
CA ALA A 63 -14.07 13.62 -8.41
C ALA A 63 -13.82 13.87 -6.93
N TYR A 64 -14.75 14.54 -6.24
CA TYR A 64 -14.62 14.78 -4.80
C TYR A 64 -14.63 13.48 -4.01
N ASN A 65 -15.46 12.51 -4.42
CA ASN A 65 -15.48 11.19 -3.77
C ASN A 65 -14.14 10.48 -3.89
N VAL A 66 -13.54 10.52 -5.09
CA VAL A 66 -12.23 9.90 -5.31
C VAL A 66 -11.18 10.55 -4.43
N LEU A 67 -11.15 11.89 -4.41
CA LEU A 67 -10.17 12.62 -3.59
C LEU A 67 -10.36 12.36 -2.10
N ASP A 68 -11.61 12.25 -1.64
CA ASP A 68 -11.90 11.92 -0.25
C ASP A 68 -11.40 10.52 0.12
N GLU A 69 -11.61 9.54 -0.76
CA GLU A 69 -11.14 8.18 -0.51
C GLU A 69 -9.62 8.12 -0.46
N LEU A 70 -8.96 8.85 -1.35
CA LEU A 70 -7.51 8.94 -1.33
C LEU A 70 -7.02 9.59 -0.04
N ALA A 71 -7.70 10.64 0.41
CA ALA A 71 -7.34 11.31 1.65
C ALA A 71 -7.43 10.39 2.87
N LYS A 72 -8.42 9.52 2.91
CA LYS A 72 -8.60 8.57 4.01
C LYS A 72 -7.44 7.58 4.11
N THR A 73 -6.79 7.29 3.00
CA THR A 73 -5.71 6.30 2.96
C THR A 73 -4.32 6.91 3.03
N ARG A 74 -4.22 8.20 3.29
CA ARG A 74 -2.92 8.85 3.44
C ARG A 74 -2.20 8.49 4.73
N THR A 75 -2.91 7.85 5.67
CA THR A 75 -2.31 7.32 6.89
C THR A 75 -2.68 5.85 6.99
N LEU A 76 -1.67 4.99 7.00
CA LEU A 76 -1.85 3.53 7.06
C LEU A 76 -0.89 2.96 8.09
N ASN A 77 -1.31 1.89 8.77
CA ASN A 77 -0.34 1.15 9.57
C ASN A 77 0.47 0.25 8.65
N LEU A 78 1.61 -0.22 9.14
CA LEU A 78 2.52 -1.02 8.34
C LEU A 78 1.88 -2.30 7.81
N ALA A 79 1.08 -2.98 8.62
CA ALA A 79 0.41 -4.21 8.20
C ALA A 79 -0.49 -3.98 6.99
N LYS A 80 -1.29 -2.94 7.04
CA LYS A 80 -2.21 -2.61 5.95
C LYS A 80 -1.44 -2.21 4.69
N PHE A 81 -0.39 -1.43 4.87
CA PHE A 81 0.48 -1.03 3.77
C PHE A 81 1.08 -2.25 3.06
N LEU A 82 1.65 -3.17 3.83
CA LEU A 82 2.25 -4.38 3.26
C LEU A 82 1.23 -5.25 2.53
N HIS A 83 0.04 -5.40 3.11
CA HIS A 83 -1.03 -6.16 2.48
C HIS A 83 -1.46 -5.53 1.16
N ALA A 84 -1.63 -4.21 1.17
CA ALA A 84 -2.11 -3.47 -0.01
C ALA A 84 -1.11 -3.48 -1.18
N LEU A 85 0.17 -3.72 -0.91
CA LEU A 85 1.19 -3.80 -1.97
C LEU A 85 0.97 -4.99 -2.90
N GLY A 86 0.19 -5.98 -2.48
CA GLY A 86 -0.17 -7.11 -3.33
C GLY A 86 0.95 -8.08 -3.62
N ILE A 87 1.87 -8.25 -2.68
CA ILE A 87 2.95 -9.22 -2.83
C ILE A 87 2.36 -10.62 -2.72
N GLU A 88 2.73 -11.48 -3.66
CA GLU A 88 2.24 -12.86 -3.69
C GLU A 88 2.43 -13.55 -2.34
N ARG A 89 1.42 -14.27 -1.89
CA ARG A 89 1.40 -15.03 -0.64
C ARG A 89 1.42 -14.19 0.63
N ILE A 90 1.38 -12.88 0.50
CA ILE A 90 1.35 -11.98 1.67
C ILE A 90 -0.07 -11.45 1.82
N GLY A 91 -0.89 -12.21 2.54
CA GLY A 91 -2.24 -11.79 2.88
C GLY A 91 -2.26 -10.99 4.19
N PRO A 92 -3.46 -10.70 4.71
CA PRO A 92 -3.56 -9.85 5.91
C PRO A 92 -2.87 -10.43 7.14
N GLU A 93 -2.95 -11.74 7.34
CA GLU A 93 -2.34 -12.38 8.50
C GLU A 93 -0.81 -12.33 8.45
N VAL A 94 -0.24 -12.68 7.30
CA VAL A 94 1.21 -12.66 7.13
C VAL A 94 1.74 -11.24 7.21
N ALA A 95 1.02 -10.29 6.60
CA ALA A 95 1.40 -8.88 6.64
C ALA A 95 1.43 -8.37 8.09
N THR A 96 0.43 -8.75 8.88
CA THR A 96 0.38 -8.36 10.30
C THR A 96 1.57 -8.94 11.07
N THR A 97 1.84 -10.21 10.86
CA THR A 97 2.95 -10.89 11.54
C THR A 97 4.30 -10.23 11.18
N ILE A 98 4.52 -9.96 9.92
CA ILE A 98 5.75 -9.33 9.46
C ILE A 98 5.87 -7.91 10.00
N SER A 99 4.76 -7.16 10.01
CA SER A 99 4.77 -5.78 10.50
C SER A 99 5.11 -5.71 11.98
N GLN A 100 4.65 -6.67 12.75
CA GLN A 100 4.96 -6.74 14.18
C GLN A 100 6.45 -7.04 14.41
N HIS A 101 7.06 -7.79 13.52
CA HIS A 101 8.48 -8.12 13.61
C HIS A 101 9.36 -6.91 13.29
N PHE A 102 9.11 -6.23 12.17
CA PHE A 102 9.94 -5.10 11.76
C PHE A 102 9.55 -3.77 12.39
N THR A 103 8.29 -3.59 12.69
CA THR A 103 7.68 -2.41 13.30
C THR A 103 7.67 -1.16 12.41
N SER A 104 8.65 -0.94 11.54
CA SER A 104 8.68 0.24 10.66
C SER A 104 9.17 -0.11 9.26
N VAL A 105 8.83 0.75 8.29
CA VAL A 105 9.30 0.60 6.90
C VAL A 105 10.82 0.70 6.85
N LYS A 106 11.38 1.60 7.64
CA LYS A 106 12.84 1.79 7.67
C LYS A 106 13.57 0.53 8.05
N LYS A 107 13.11 -0.14 9.12
CA LYS A 107 13.70 -1.40 9.59
C LYS A 107 13.51 -2.51 8.56
N LEU A 108 12.35 -2.52 7.92
CA LEU A 108 12.06 -3.49 6.86
C LEU A 108 13.04 -3.35 5.70
N LEU A 109 13.24 -2.13 5.22
CA LEU A 109 14.14 -1.89 4.09
C LEU A 109 15.59 -2.21 4.44
N LEU A 110 15.98 -1.95 5.69
CA LEU A 110 17.31 -2.31 6.16
C LEU A 110 17.51 -3.82 6.11
N TRP A 111 16.50 -4.57 6.54
CA TRP A 111 16.54 -6.03 6.46
C TRP A 111 16.64 -6.53 5.01
N VAL A 112 15.93 -5.89 4.09
CA VAL A 112 15.98 -6.27 2.67
C VAL A 112 17.40 -6.11 2.14
N ASP A 113 18.12 -5.08 2.57
CA ASP A 113 19.48 -4.82 2.12
C ASP A 113 20.54 -5.65 2.83
N GLU A 114 20.42 -5.85 4.12
CA GLU A 114 21.49 -6.40 4.95
C GLU A 114 21.10 -7.61 5.80
N GLY A 115 19.81 -7.92 5.89
CA GLY A 115 19.34 -8.99 6.75
C GLY A 115 19.40 -10.37 6.12
N GLU A 116 19.14 -11.37 6.93
CA GLU A 116 19.12 -12.75 6.50
C GLU A 116 17.70 -13.29 6.41
N ILE A 117 17.45 -14.16 5.44
CA ILE A 117 16.13 -14.79 5.26
C ILE A 117 15.70 -15.51 6.54
N GLU A 118 16.66 -16.11 7.21
CA GLU A 118 16.42 -16.88 8.43
C GLU A 118 15.76 -16.07 9.52
N GLU A 119 15.96 -14.77 9.53
CA GLU A 119 15.31 -13.89 10.50
C GLU A 119 13.79 -14.03 10.44
N LEU A 120 13.22 -14.09 9.24
CA LEU A 120 11.79 -14.25 9.06
C LEU A 120 11.34 -15.70 9.27
N THR A 121 12.19 -16.66 8.95
CA THR A 121 11.79 -18.06 9.08
C THR A 121 11.68 -18.53 10.53
N THR A 122 12.19 -17.75 11.48
CA THR A 122 12.00 -18.03 12.89
C THR A 122 10.58 -17.74 13.36
N ILE A 123 9.81 -17.02 12.54
CA ILE A 123 8.44 -16.64 12.89
C ILE A 123 7.49 -17.75 12.47
N ASP A 124 6.60 -18.16 13.38
CA ASP A 124 5.57 -19.16 13.08
C ASP A 124 4.72 -18.71 11.88
N GLY A 125 4.54 -19.62 10.94
CA GLY A 125 3.72 -19.34 9.76
C GLY A 125 4.49 -18.78 8.59
N ILE A 126 5.76 -18.46 8.75
CA ILE A 126 6.59 -17.93 7.67
C ILE A 126 7.74 -18.90 7.39
N GLY A 127 7.64 -19.59 6.26
CA GLY A 127 8.70 -20.49 5.82
C GLY A 127 9.69 -19.76 4.91
N GLU A 128 10.74 -20.46 4.53
CA GLU A 128 11.77 -19.91 3.66
C GLU A 128 11.22 -19.41 2.34
N LYS A 129 10.26 -20.14 1.76
CA LYS A 129 9.65 -19.75 0.49
C LYS A 129 8.91 -18.42 0.59
N VAL A 130 8.08 -18.26 1.62
CA VAL A 130 7.33 -17.02 1.84
C VAL A 130 8.27 -15.86 2.14
N ALA A 131 9.28 -16.10 2.97
CA ALA A 131 10.28 -15.08 3.29
C ALA A 131 11.02 -14.60 2.05
N THR A 132 11.40 -15.52 1.16
CA THR A 132 12.08 -15.16 -0.08
C THR A 132 11.17 -14.38 -1.01
N ILE A 133 9.92 -14.83 -1.17
CA ILE A 133 8.94 -14.13 -2.02
C ILE A 133 8.71 -12.72 -1.48
N PHE A 134 8.59 -12.58 -0.18
CA PHE A 134 8.40 -11.29 0.44
C PHE A 134 9.58 -10.35 0.18
N ARG A 135 10.79 -10.82 0.42
CA ARG A 135 12.01 -10.04 0.19
C ARG A 135 12.11 -9.55 -1.26
N ASP A 136 11.89 -10.47 -2.20
CA ASP A 136 11.91 -10.13 -3.62
C ASP A 136 10.83 -9.13 -3.97
N GLY A 137 9.63 -9.33 -3.42
CA GLY A 137 8.50 -8.44 -3.65
C GLY A 137 8.76 -7.01 -3.18
N ILE A 138 9.35 -6.87 -2.01
CA ILE A 138 9.72 -5.55 -1.47
C ILE A 138 10.83 -4.93 -2.31
N SER A 139 11.84 -5.73 -2.66
CA SER A 139 12.97 -5.25 -3.45
C SER A 139 12.52 -4.68 -4.80
N ARG A 140 11.61 -5.38 -5.47
CA ARG A 140 11.07 -4.93 -6.76
C ARG A 140 10.24 -3.64 -6.64
N ARG A 141 9.65 -3.42 -5.48
CA ARG A 141 8.79 -2.27 -5.23
C ARG A 141 9.48 -1.16 -4.46
N ARG A 142 10.79 -1.25 -4.34
CA ARG A 142 11.55 -0.31 -3.51
C ARG A 142 11.32 1.15 -3.88
N ASP A 143 11.38 1.46 -5.16
CA ASP A 143 11.16 2.83 -5.62
C ASP A 143 9.74 3.30 -5.30
N LEU A 144 8.76 2.43 -5.53
CA LEU A 144 7.36 2.73 -5.20
C LEU A 144 7.19 2.96 -3.69
N ILE A 145 7.81 2.10 -2.88
CA ILE A 145 7.72 2.21 -1.42
C ILE A 145 8.33 3.54 -0.96
N ASN A 146 9.47 3.92 -1.52
CA ASN A 146 10.11 5.19 -1.19
C ASN A 146 9.23 6.37 -1.57
N GLU A 147 8.63 6.33 -2.77
CA GLU A 147 7.70 7.38 -3.20
C GLU A 147 6.49 7.47 -2.29
N LEU A 148 5.88 6.32 -1.98
CA LEU A 148 4.71 6.29 -1.12
C LEU A 148 5.03 6.77 0.30
N SER A 149 6.21 6.45 0.80
CA SER A 149 6.62 6.89 2.14
C SER A 149 6.73 8.41 2.25
N GLU A 150 6.96 9.09 1.14
CA GLU A 150 7.01 10.55 1.11
C GLU A 150 5.62 11.18 0.99
N ILE A 151 4.68 10.45 0.40
CA ILE A 151 3.33 10.95 0.10
C ILE A 151 2.34 10.62 1.23
N ILE A 152 2.39 9.38 1.71
CA ILE A 152 1.49 8.92 2.77
C ILE A 152 2.28 8.68 4.05
N THR A 153 1.56 8.65 5.18
CA THR A 153 2.17 8.36 6.47
C THR A 153 1.94 6.89 6.80
N ILE A 154 3.03 6.16 6.97
CA ILE A 154 2.96 4.75 7.36
C ILE A 154 3.36 4.70 8.83
N THR A 155 2.39 4.40 9.70
CA THR A 155 2.64 4.40 11.14
C THR A 155 3.34 3.12 11.56
N ASP A 156 4.25 3.25 12.53
CA ASP A 156 4.94 2.11 13.11
C ASP A 156 3.96 1.27 13.92
N GLU A 157 4.13 -0.05 13.89
CA GLU A 157 3.27 -0.94 14.68
C GLU A 157 3.36 -0.64 16.18
N ALA A 158 4.55 -0.33 16.66
CA ALA A 158 4.75 0.02 18.06
C ALA A 158 3.98 1.28 18.45
N GLU A 159 3.98 2.29 17.59
CA GLU A 159 3.24 3.53 17.83
C GLU A 159 1.73 3.28 17.83
N SER A 160 1.26 2.45 16.91
CA SER A 160 -0.16 2.10 16.84
C SER A 160 -0.61 1.42 18.12
N ALA A 161 0.19 0.49 18.64
CA ALA A 161 -0.11 -0.22 19.87
C ALA A 161 -0.11 0.75 21.06
N THR A 162 0.87 1.64 21.13
CA THR A 162 0.96 2.64 22.18
C THR A 162 -0.23 3.59 22.13
N GLY A 163 -0.62 4.01 20.93
CA GLY A 163 -1.77 4.86 20.75
C GLY A 163 -3.06 4.24 21.25
N ILE A 164 -3.21 2.93 21.09
CA ILE A 164 -4.37 2.21 21.57
C ILE A 164 -4.42 2.22 23.09
N PHE A 165 -3.30 2.03 23.77
CA PHE A 165 -3.23 2.06 25.21
C PHE A 165 -3.53 3.45 25.76
N ASP A 166 -2.95 4.46 25.18
CA ASP A 166 -3.17 5.84 25.60
C ASP A 166 -4.62 6.27 25.42
N GLY A 167 -5.19 5.74 24.41
CA GLY A 167 -6.61 6.03 24.14
C GLY A 167 -7.52 5.51 25.21
N LYS A 168 -6.93 4.92 26.31
CA LYS A 168 -7.55 4.36 27.39
C LYS A 168 -7.26 4.79 28.65
N THR A 169 -6.60 4.97 28.24
CA THR A 169 -6.26 5.06 28.90
C THR A 169 -6.08 5.75 29.27
N PHE A 170 -6.19 6.11 29.05
CA PHE A 170 -5.98 6.61 29.07
C PHE A 170 -6.37 7.09 29.13
N CYS A 171 -6.79 7.03 29.16
CA CYS A 171 -7.09 7.26 28.96
C CYS A 171 -7.27 7.52 29.08
N ILE A 172 -7.54 7.59 29.37
CA ILE A 172 -7.72 7.64 29.12
C ILE A 172 -7.83 7.63 29.35
#